data_9d70016609f2b0bfca793ea4acb6ffc7
#
_entry.id   9d70016609f2b0bfca793ea4acb6ffc7
#
_cell.length_a   1.000
_cell.length_b   1.000
_cell.length_c   1.000
_cell.angle_alpha   90.00
_cell.angle_beta   90.00
_cell.angle_gamma   90.00
#
_symmetry.space_group_name_H-M   'P 1'
#
loop_
_entity.id
_entity.type
_entity.pdbx_description
1 polymer ?
#
loop_
_entity_poly.entity_id
_entity_poly.type
_entity_poly.pdbx_seq_one_letter_code
_entity_poly.pdbx_strand_id
1 'polypeptide(L)'
;QAAAEYRESVIAPFRGKLPESVIQNMEEQLSGSCTVEIAAFNEFSDFITDADKAKEYDHIIFDTAPTGHTLRMLQLPSAWSTFISESTHGASCLGQLSGLEERKGIYKQAVDTLSDTSATRLVLVSRPEIAPLKEAARSSHELQLLGIKNQLLVINGVLRQLDEADNVSQQLHDRQQKALQSMPIALSEYPMYSIPLRSYNLSNIANIRRMLYSDSITNEISYQPITDSKSIDELVNDLYTSGKRVVFT
;
A
#
# COMPACT_ATOMS: atom_id res chain seq x y z
N GLN A 1 7.92 -2.44 -16.43
CA GLN A 1 9.17 -1.89 -16.99
C GLN A 1 10.32 -2.13 -16.01
N ALA A 2 10.29 -1.60 -14.77
CA ALA A 2 11.35 -1.75 -13.76
C ALA A 2 11.77 -3.21 -13.48
N ALA A 3 10.81 -4.15 -13.40
CA ALA A 3 11.12 -5.57 -13.21
C ALA A 3 11.88 -6.19 -14.39
N ALA A 4 11.63 -5.73 -15.62
CA ALA A 4 12.37 -6.19 -16.80
C ALA A 4 13.79 -5.63 -16.82
N GLU A 5 13.95 -4.36 -16.47
CA GLU A 5 15.25 -3.68 -16.35
C GLU A 5 16.10 -4.30 -15.25
N TYR A 6 15.49 -4.57 -14.08
CA TYR A 6 16.18 -5.26 -12.99
C TYR A 6 16.62 -6.66 -13.41
N ARG A 7 15.75 -7.46 -14.04
CA ARG A 7 16.09 -8.79 -14.53
C ARG A 7 17.27 -8.74 -15.51
N GLU A 8 17.22 -7.82 -16.46
CA GLU A 8 18.31 -7.68 -17.43
C GLU A 8 19.61 -7.23 -16.74
N SER A 9 19.57 -6.32 -15.78
CA SER A 9 20.75 -5.88 -15.03
C SER A 9 21.46 -7.04 -14.29
N VAL A 10 20.67 -8.00 -13.78
CA VAL A 10 21.19 -9.20 -13.10
C VAL A 10 21.76 -10.21 -14.10
N ILE A 11 21.16 -10.37 -15.27
CA ILE A 11 21.51 -11.41 -16.25
C ILE A 11 22.61 -10.95 -17.22
N ALA A 12 22.61 -9.68 -17.63
CA ALA A 12 23.53 -9.15 -18.64
C ALA A 12 25.02 -9.47 -18.37
N PRO A 13 25.55 -9.40 -17.14
CA PRO A 13 26.92 -9.74 -16.85
C PRO A 13 27.34 -11.21 -17.18
N PHE A 14 26.34 -12.09 -17.24
CA PHE A 14 26.53 -13.54 -17.46
C PHE A 14 26.21 -13.98 -18.90
N ARG A 15 25.54 -13.12 -19.70
CA ARG A 15 25.31 -13.43 -21.12
C ARG A 15 26.64 -13.63 -21.87
N GLY A 16 26.73 -14.73 -22.59
CA GLY A 16 27.95 -15.11 -23.32
C GLY A 16 29.07 -15.72 -22.45
N LYS A 17 28.91 -15.73 -21.12
CA LYS A 17 29.87 -16.39 -20.20
C LYS A 17 29.35 -17.71 -19.65
N LEU A 18 28.05 -17.86 -19.53
CA LEU A 18 27.37 -19.07 -19.06
C LEU A 18 26.62 -19.76 -20.21
N PRO A 19 26.39 -21.08 -20.12
CA PRO A 19 25.57 -21.81 -21.07
C PRO A 19 24.14 -21.23 -21.13
N GLU A 20 23.54 -21.24 -22.32
CA GLU A 20 22.20 -20.68 -22.56
C GLU A 20 21.14 -21.32 -21.64
N SER A 21 21.22 -22.59 -21.34
CA SER A 21 20.32 -23.28 -20.40
C SER A 21 20.38 -22.70 -18.98
N VAL A 22 21.54 -22.21 -18.55
CA VAL A 22 21.70 -21.56 -17.25
C VAL A 22 21.07 -20.16 -17.28
N ILE A 23 21.27 -19.42 -18.38
CA ILE A 23 20.63 -18.10 -18.58
C ILE A 23 19.11 -18.23 -18.57
N GLN A 24 18.54 -19.20 -19.28
CA GLN A 24 17.09 -19.46 -19.29
C GLN A 24 16.55 -19.79 -17.89
N ASN A 25 17.25 -20.61 -17.12
CA ASN A 25 16.87 -20.90 -15.73
C ASN A 25 16.90 -19.63 -14.85
N MET A 26 17.89 -18.75 -15.04
CA MET A 26 17.93 -17.46 -14.34
C MET A 26 16.76 -16.56 -14.73
N GLU A 27 16.43 -16.49 -16.02
CA GLU A 27 15.27 -15.73 -16.52
C GLU A 27 13.95 -16.23 -15.93
N GLU A 28 13.77 -17.54 -15.84
CA GLU A 28 12.60 -18.17 -15.25
C GLU A 28 12.50 -17.85 -13.74
N GLN A 29 13.59 -18.01 -12.99
CA GLN A 29 13.64 -17.66 -11.57
C GLN A 29 13.36 -16.17 -11.31
N LEU A 30 13.85 -15.29 -12.17
CA LEU A 30 13.64 -13.85 -12.11
C LEU A 30 12.31 -13.39 -12.72
N SER A 31 11.44 -14.30 -13.16
CA SER A 31 10.09 -13.98 -13.66
C SER A 31 9.03 -13.91 -12.56
N GLY A 32 9.37 -14.31 -11.34
CA GLY A 32 8.45 -14.38 -10.20
C GLY A 32 8.04 -13.02 -9.63
N SER A 33 7.01 -13.03 -8.78
CA SER A 33 6.49 -11.84 -8.10
C SER A 33 7.54 -11.15 -7.22
N CYS A 34 8.44 -11.91 -6.61
CA CYS A 34 9.56 -11.38 -5.82
C CYS A 34 10.44 -10.40 -6.62
N THR A 35 10.67 -10.66 -7.90
CA THR A 35 11.47 -9.77 -8.76
C THR A 35 10.77 -8.42 -8.97
N VAL A 36 9.44 -8.43 -9.09
CA VAL A 36 8.65 -7.19 -9.20
C VAL A 36 8.73 -6.39 -7.91
N GLU A 37 8.66 -7.05 -6.76
CA GLU A 37 8.77 -6.41 -5.44
C GLU A 37 10.17 -5.81 -5.23
N ILE A 38 11.22 -6.55 -5.58
CA ILE A 38 12.61 -6.07 -5.50
C ILE A 38 12.83 -4.86 -6.42
N ALA A 39 12.38 -4.95 -7.67
CA ALA A 39 12.52 -3.84 -8.62
C ALA A 39 11.77 -2.58 -8.15
N ALA A 40 10.55 -2.73 -7.66
CA ALA A 40 9.78 -1.61 -7.11
C ALA A 40 10.47 -1.00 -5.87
N PHE A 41 11.05 -1.82 -5.01
CA PHE A 41 11.79 -1.34 -3.85
C PHE A 41 13.11 -0.65 -4.24
N ASN A 42 13.78 -1.13 -5.28
CA ASN A 42 14.98 -0.48 -5.81
C ASN A 42 14.65 0.93 -6.29
N GLU A 43 13.63 1.08 -7.15
CA GLU A 43 13.17 2.38 -7.64
C GLU A 43 12.79 3.34 -6.49
N PHE A 44 12.05 2.81 -5.51
CA PHE A 44 11.69 3.55 -4.32
C PHE A 44 12.92 4.01 -3.53
N SER A 45 13.86 3.08 -3.27
CA SER A 45 15.07 3.37 -2.48
C SER A 45 15.96 4.38 -3.20
N ASP A 46 16.16 4.22 -4.50
CA ASP A 46 16.95 5.15 -5.32
C ASP A 46 16.34 6.55 -5.28
N PHE A 47 15.00 6.63 -5.34
CA PHE A 47 14.31 7.91 -5.33
C PHE A 47 14.45 8.66 -3.98
N ILE A 48 14.28 7.96 -2.85
CA ILE A 48 14.33 8.60 -1.52
C ILE A 48 15.75 8.87 -1.03
N THR A 49 16.76 8.20 -1.60
CA THR A 49 18.17 8.40 -1.24
C THR A 49 18.90 9.37 -2.18
N ASP A 50 18.31 9.69 -3.33
CA ASP A 50 18.85 10.66 -4.27
C ASP A 50 18.61 12.09 -3.76
N ALA A 51 19.65 12.66 -3.16
CA ALA A 51 19.60 14.01 -2.58
C ALA A 51 19.33 15.11 -3.63
N ASP A 52 19.63 14.89 -4.90
CA ASP A 52 19.40 15.87 -5.95
C ASP A 52 17.95 15.83 -6.41
N LYS A 53 17.36 14.66 -6.56
CA LYS A 53 15.91 14.51 -6.80
C LYS A 53 15.08 15.04 -5.64
N ALA A 54 15.50 14.78 -4.40
CA ALA A 54 14.79 15.29 -3.23
C ALA A 54 14.74 16.82 -3.17
N LYS A 55 15.75 17.53 -3.71
CA LYS A 55 15.77 18.99 -3.77
C LYS A 55 14.88 19.62 -4.84
N GLU A 56 14.44 18.82 -5.82
CA GLU A 56 13.56 19.31 -6.89
C GLU A 56 12.10 19.48 -6.43
N TYR A 57 11.74 18.90 -5.27
CA TYR A 57 10.37 18.87 -4.77
C TYR A 57 10.28 19.35 -3.32
N ASP A 58 9.30 20.18 -3.03
CA ASP A 58 8.99 20.58 -1.65
C ASP A 58 8.45 19.42 -0.83
N HIS A 59 7.67 18.54 -1.49
CA HIS A 59 7.06 17.35 -0.89
C HIS A 59 7.04 16.18 -1.87
N ILE A 60 7.36 15.01 -1.38
CA ILE A 60 7.27 13.75 -2.13
C ILE A 60 6.24 12.86 -1.43
N ILE A 61 5.22 12.43 -2.17
CA ILE A 61 4.14 11.58 -1.63
C ILE A 61 4.21 10.23 -2.31
N PHE A 62 4.46 9.18 -1.51
CA PHE A 62 4.39 7.82 -1.97
C PHE A 62 3.01 7.24 -1.64
N ASP A 63 2.17 7.05 -2.65
CA ASP A 63 0.94 6.28 -2.53
C ASP A 63 1.27 4.80 -2.64
N THR A 64 1.06 4.07 -1.55
CA THR A 64 1.48 2.68 -1.43
C THR A 64 0.30 1.73 -1.63
N ALA A 65 0.59 0.53 -2.16
CA ALA A 65 -0.37 -0.58 -2.19
C ALA A 65 -0.83 -0.96 -0.77
N PRO A 66 -1.91 -1.75 -0.60
CA PRO A 66 -2.41 -2.18 0.71
C PRO A 66 -1.30 -2.74 1.61
N THR A 67 -1.38 -2.40 2.87
CA THR A 67 -0.36 -2.48 3.94
C THR A 67 0.56 -3.70 3.96
N GLY A 68 0.07 -4.89 3.59
CA GLY A 68 0.88 -6.12 3.64
C GLY A 68 2.08 -6.15 2.69
N HIS A 69 1.93 -5.64 1.47
CA HIS A 69 3.03 -5.58 0.48
C HIS A 69 4.03 -4.47 0.82
N THR A 70 3.55 -3.29 1.19
CA THR A 70 4.40 -2.15 1.58
C THR A 70 5.23 -2.49 2.81
N LEU A 71 4.61 -3.11 3.81
CA LEU A 71 5.29 -3.54 5.02
C LEU A 71 6.40 -4.54 4.71
N ARG A 72 6.12 -5.51 3.85
CA ARG A 72 7.10 -6.49 3.39
C ARG A 72 8.27 -5.83 2.66
N MET A 73 8.00 -4.86 1.79
CA MET A 73 9.04 -4.08 1.10
C MET A 73 9.93 -3.31 2.09
N LEU A 74 9.34 -2.68 3.10
CA LEU A 74 10.09 -1.92 4.11
C LEU A 74 10.88 -2.82 5.09
N GLN A 75 10.48 -4.08 5.23
CA GLN A 75 11.21 -5.08 6.04
C GLN A 75 12.39 -5.72 5.27
N LEU A 76 12.37 -5.71 3.93
CA LEU A 76 13.38 -6.36 3.11
C LEU A 76 14.82 -5.93 3.46
N PRO A 77 15.15 -4.63 3.66
CA PRO A 77 16.53 -4.22 3.93
C PRO A 77 17.07 -4.79 5.24
N SER A 78 16.26 -4.82 6.31
CA SER A 78 16.68 -5.39 7.59
C SER A 78 16.79 -6.92 7.53
N ALA A 79 15.84 -7.59 6.91
CA ALA A 79 15.85 -9.03 6.71
C ALA A 79 17.05 -9.46 5.87
N TRP A 80 17.38 -8.72 4.81
CA TRP A 80 18.51 -9.04 3.94
C TRP A 80 19.85 -8.70 4.56
N SER A 81 19.97 -7.61 5.34
CA SER A 81 21.21 -7.32 6.05
C SER A 81 21.58 -8.44 7.02
N THR A 82 20.59 -9.01 7.71
CA THR A 82 20.76 -10.16 8.61
C THR A 82 21.10 -11.42 7.81
N PHE A 83 20.35 -11.71 6.75
CA PHE A 83 20.57 -12.87 5.89
C PHE A 83 21.96 -12.85 5.22
N ILE A 84 22.40 -11.71 4.68
CA ILE A 84 23.74 -11.56 4.08
C ILE A 84 24.84 -11.72 5.13
N SER A 85 24.62 -11.24 6.37
CA SER A 85 25.60 -11.38 7.45
C SER A 85 25.70 -12.81 8.00
N GLU A 86 24.63 -13.59 7.94
CA GLU A 86 24.55 -14.97 8.44
C GLU A 86 24.88 -16.02 7.36
N SER A 87 24.78 -15.67 6.06
CA SER A 87 25.04 -16.59 4.94
C SER A 87 26.54 -16.74 4.67
N THR A 88 27.24 -17.43 5.57
CA THR A 88 28.65 -17.85 5.34
C THR A 88 28.77 -19.10 4.50
N HIS A 89 27.69 -19.77 4.12
CA HIS A 89 27.70 -21.04 3.37
C HIS A 89 26.74 -21.04 2.17
N GLY A 90 27.30 -20.94 0.97
CA GLY A 90 26.94 -21.63 -0.28
C GLY A 90 25.57 -21.46 -0.87
N ALA A 91 25.36 -20.45 -1.69
CA ALA A 91 25.23 -20.58 -3.14
C ALA A 91 24.26 -21.63 -3.71
N SER A 92 22.91 -21.46 -3.53
CA SER A 92 22.00 -22.03 -4.53
C SER A 92 20.87 -21.09 -4.95
N CYS A 93 20.65 -20.01 -4.20
CA CYS A 93 19.81 -18.89 -4.64
C CYS A 93 20.62 -17.60 -4.90
N LEU A 94 21.92 -17.67 -4.93
CA LEU A 94 22.88 -16.56 -4.82
C LEU A 94 23.15 -15.78 -6.12
N GLY A 95 22.70 -16.25 -7.27
CA GLY A 95 22.75 -15.43 -8.49
C GLY A 95 21.95 -14.13 -8.37
N GLN A 96 20.96 -14.11 -7.50
CA GLN A 96 20.13 -12.93 -7.23
C GLN A 96 20.72 -12.00 -6.15
N LEU A 97 21.70 -12.46 -5.36
CA LEU A 97 22.21 -11.75 -4.18
C LEU A 97 23.42 -10.87 -4.46
N SER A 98 24.15 -11.09 -5.55
CA SER A 98 25.33 -10.27 -5.90
C SER A 98 24.96 -8.78 -6.09
N GLY A 99 23.84 -8.51 -6.74
CA GLY A 99 23.32 -7.15 -6.91
C GLY A 99 22.77 -6.51 -5.61
N LEU A 100 22.35 -7.33 -4.63
CA LEU A 100 21.83 -6.87 -3.35
C LEU A 100 22.93 -6.38 -2.40
N GLU A 101 24.08 -7.03 -2.44
CA GLU A 101 25.22 -6.65 -1.61
C GLU A 101 25.76 -5.27 -2.00
N GLU A 102 25.83 -4.98 -3.30
CA GLU A 102 26.20 -3.66 -3.83
C GLU A 102 25.21 -2.56 -3.41
N ARG A 103 23.93 -2.90 -3.27
CA ARG A 103 22.87 -1.95 -2.88
C ARG A 103 22.62 -1.84 -1.38
N LYS A 104 23.34 -2.60 -0.55
CA LYS A 104 23.16 -2.60 0.92
C LYS A 104 23.28 -1.19 1.53
N GLY A 105 24.18 -0.38 1.00
CA GLY A 105 24.35 1.02 1.43
C GLY A 105 23.13 1.86 1.15
N ILE A 106 22.53 1.73 -0.03
CA ILE A 106 21.33 2.46 -0.47
C ILE A 106 20.13 2.04 0.40
N TYR A 107 19.96 0.74 0.64
CA TYR A 107 18.86 0.26 1.49
C TYR A 107 18.98 0.73 2.93
N LYS A 108 20.20 0.74 3.49
CA LYS A 108 20.42 1.30 4.81
C LYS A 108 20.06 2.78 4.85
N GLN A 109 20.53 3.56 3.89
CA GLN A 109 20.20 4.99 3.79
C GLN A 109 18.70 5.21 3.62
N ALA A 110 18.00 4.35 2.85
CA ALA A 110 16.55 4.40 2.70
C ALA A 110 15.84 4.18 4.04
N VAL A 111 16.25 3.19 4.83
CA VAL A 111 15.70 2.93 6.17
C VAL A 111 16.01 4.09 7.11
N ASP A 112 17.22 4.64 7.07
CA ASP A 112 17.60 5.79 7.88
C ASP A 112 16.73 7.01 7.54
N THR A 113 16.49 7.29 6.26
CA THR A 113 15.61 8.39 5.80
C THR A 113 14.16 8.16 6.23
N LEU A 114 13.64 6.94 6.12
CA LEU A 114 12.28 6.61 6.55
C LEU A 114 12.09 6.70 8.07
N SER A 115 13.15 6.47 8.83
CA SER A 115 13.16 6.54 10.29
C SER A 115 13.41 7.96 10.81
N ASP A 116 13.90 8.86 9.97
CA ASP A 116 14.11 10.26 10.32
C ASP A 116 12.77 10.99 10.42
N THR A 117 12.41 11.36 11.64
CA THR A 117 11.15 12.05 11.95
C THR A 117 11.07 13.47 11.39
N SER A 118 12.19 14.06 11.01
CA SER A 118 12.25 15.38 10.37
C SER A 118 12.03 15.31 8.86
N ALA A 119 12.42 14.21 8.24
CA ALA A 119 12.33 13.98 6.78
C ALA A 119 11.06 13.23 6.38
N THR A 120 10.63 12.28 7.19
CA THR A 120 9.55 11.35 6.82
C THR A 120 8.37 11.42 7.78
N ARG A 121 7.18 11.42 7.21
CA ARG A 121 5.92 11.24 7.93
C ARG A 121 5.08 10.16 7.29
N LEU A 122 4.71 9.18 8.08
CA LEU A 122 3.79 8.12 7.66
C LEU A 122 2.34 8.55 7.90
N VAL A 123 1.52 8.43 6.87
CA VAL A 123 0.09 8.69 6.93
C VAL A 123 -0.66 7.36 6.88
N LEU A 124 -1.22 6.95 8.02
CA LEU A 124 -2.12 5.81 8.10
C LEU A 124 -3.52 6.25 7.67
N VAL A 125 -4.04 5.69 6.60
CA VAL A 125 -5.40 5.98 6.14
C VAL A 125 -6.29 4.79 6.45
N SER A 126 -7.37 5.03 7.21
CA SER A 126 -8.33 4.00 7.58
C SER A 126 -9.76 4.48 7.34
N ARG A 127 -10.67 3.54 7.16
CA ARG A 127 -12.12 3.83 7.19
C ARG A 127 -12.63 3.75 8.63
N PRO A 128 -13.74 4.42 8.97
CA PRO A 128 -14.36 4.36 10.30
C PRO A 128 -15.10 3.03 10.49
N GLU A 129 -14.37 1.94 10.42
CA GLU A 129 -14.86 0.56 10.54
C GLU A 129 -13.90 -0.25 11.43
N ILE A 130 -14.43 -1.22 12.18
CA ILE A 130 -13.65 -1.96 13.19
C ILE A 130 -12.45 -2.71 12.57
N ALA A 131 -12.66 -3.40 11.45
CA ALA A 131 -11.59 -4.19 10.82
C ALA A 131 -10.47 -3.32 10.23
N PRO A 132 -10.75 -2.28 9.42
CA PRO A 132 -9.73 -1.34 8.95
C PRO A 132 -8.97 -0.64 10.08
N LEU A 133 -9.63 -0.25 11.18
CA LEU A 133 -8.97 0.38 12.32
C LEU A 133 -8.02 -0.58 13.05
N LYS A 134 -8.42 -1.85 13.21
CA LYS A 134 -7.53 -2.88 13.77
C LYS A 134 -6.32 -3.15 12.87
N GLU A 135 -6.54 -3.18 11.56
CA GLU A 135 -5.45 -3.36 10.59
C GLU A 135 -4.49 -2.17 10.58
N ALA A 136 -5.01 -0.94 10.67
CA ALA A 136 -4.18 0.25 10.83
C ALA A 136 -3.33 0.20 12.11
N ALA A 137 -3.90 -0.26 13.22
CA ALA A 137 -3.15 -0.42 14.47
C ALA A 137 -2.05 -1.48 14.37
N ARG A 138 -2.33 -2.61 13.71
CA ARG A 138 -1.33 -3.66 13.46
C ARG A 138 -0.20 -3.13 12.61
N SER A 139 -0.52 -2.49 11.48
CA SER A 139 0.47 -1.91 10.57
C SER A 139 1.30 -0.82 11.23
N SER A 140 0.67 0.04 12.03
CA SER A 140 1.34 1.05 12.84
C SER A 140 2.41 0.44 13.74
N HIS A 141 2.05 -0.60 14.49
CA HIS A 141 2.96 -1.28 15.40
C HIS A 141 4.15 -1.91 14.65
N GLU A 142 3.88 -2.61 13.55
CA GLU A 142 4.93 -3.23 12.74
C GLU A 142 5.90 -2.18 12.15
N LEU A 143 5.38 -1.04 11.71
CA LEU A 143 6.20 0.07 11.20
C LEU A 143 7.01 0.77 12.30
N GLN A 144 6.45 0.88 13.51
CA GLN A 144 7.23 1.38 14.66
C GLN A 144 8.42 0.49 14.99
N LEU A 145 8.27 -0.84 14.89
CA LEU A 145 9.38 -1.79 15.09
C LEU A 145 10.51 -1.60 14.06
N LEU A 146 10.17 -1.09 12.87
CA LEU A 146 11.15 -0.72 11.83
C LEU A 146 11.75 0.69 12.04
N GLY A 147 11.39 1.39 13.10
CA GLY A 147 11.89 2.73 13.41
C GLY A 147 11.04 3.87 12.83
N ILE A 148 9.98 3.59 12.08
CA ILE A 148 9.11 4.61 11.47
C ILE A 148 8.11 5.09 12.53
N LYS A 149 8.51 6.07 13.33
CA LYS A 149 7.78 6.54 14.52
C LYS A 149 6.91 7.77 14.27
N ASN A 150 7.25 8.60 13.28
CA ASN A 150 6.49 9.81 12.96
C ASN A 150 5.24 9.45 12.15
N GLN A 151 4.16 9.12 12.84
CA GLN A 151 2.92 8.63 12.25
C GLN A 151 1.75 9.59 12.53
N LEU A 152 0.79 9.65 11.62
CA LEU A 152 -0.51 10.28 11.82
C LEU A 152 -1.61 9.40 11.24
N LEU A 153 -2.85 9.60 11.74
CA LEU A 153 -4.01 8.83 11.32
C LEU A 153 -5.01 9.72 10.58
N VAL A 154 -5.46 9.26 9.41
CA VAL A 154 -6.56 9.87 8.65
C VAL A 154 -7.72 8.90 8.60
N ILE A 155 -8.86 9.29 9.16
CA ILE A 155 -10.11 8.54 9.07
C ILE A 155 -10.88 9.04 7.84
N ASN A 156 -10.90 8.24 6.79
CA ASN A 156 -11.51 8.59 5.51
C ASN A 156 -12.95 8.08 5.42
N GLY A 157 -13.86 8.93 4.97
CA GLY A 157 -15.26 8.58 4.72
C GLY A 157 -16.16 8.65 5.96
N VAL A 158 -15.92 9.61 6.86
CA VAL A 158 -16.76 9.83 8.04
C VAL A 158 -18.08 10.48 7.65
N LEU A 159 -19.21 9.84 7.98
CA LEU A 159 -20.53 10.42 7.79
C LEU A 159 -20.75 11.53 8.83
N ARG A 160 -20.72 12.78 8.41
CA ARG A 160 -20.91 13.95 9.27
C ARG A 160 -22.35 14.43 9.33
N GLN A 161 -23.10 14.24 8.25
CA GLN A 161 -24.51 14.65 8.16
C GLN A 161 -25.37 13.40 8.18
N LEU A 162 -26.25 13.33 9.15
CA LEU A 162 -27.21 12.24 9.31
C LEU A 162 -28.53 12.67 8.67
N ASP A 163 -29.05 11.84 7.77
CA ASP A 163 -30.46 11.94 7.36
C ASP A 163 -31.29 11.07 8.31
N GLU A 164 -32.04 11.74 9.19
CA GLU A 164 -32.86 11.05 10.18
C GLU A 164 -34.06 10.31 9.56
N ALA A 165 -34.42 10.64 8.33
CA ALA A 165 -35.49 9.97 7.60
C ALA A 165 -34.97 8.69 6.87
N ASP A 166 -33.65 8.57 6.70
CA ASP A 166 -33.02 7.43 6.02
C ASP A 166 -32.41 6.43 7.03
N ASN A 167 -33.02 5.27 7.14
CA ASN A 167 -32.57 4.19 8.01
C ASN A 167 -31.14 3.68 7.67
N VAL A 168 -30.75 3.72 6.40
CA VAL A 168 -29.39 3.31 5.98
C VAL A 168 -28.37 4.33 6.49
N SER A 169 -28.67 5.62 6.38
CA SER A 169 -27.85 6.70 6.92
C SER A 169 -27.67 6.55 8.44
N GLN A 170 -28.76 6.30 9.18
CA GLN A 170 -28.72 6.07 10.62
C GLN A 170 -27.84 4.88 10.99
N GLN A 171 -28.07 3.72 10.38
CA GLN A 171 -27.30 2.51 10.66
C GLN A 171 -25.82 2.67 10.30
N LEU A 172 -25.49 3.34 9.20
CA LEU A 172 -24.12 3.65 8.82
C LEU A 172 -23.45 4.55 9.86
N HIS A 173 -24.12 5.62 10.27
CA HIS A 173 -23.64 6.53 11.30
C HIS A 173 -23.36 5.79 12.61
N ASP A 174 -24.33 5.02 13.11
CA ASP A 174 -24.19 4.28 14.37
C ASP A 174 -23.05 3.25 14.32
N ARG A 175 -22.89 2.56 13.20
CA ARG A 175 -21.79 1.63 12.99
C ARG A 175 -20.44 2.33 13.01
N GLN A 176 -20.34 3.50 12.35
CA GLN A 176 -19.12 4.30 12.36
C GLN A 176 -18.80 4.83 13.76
N GLN A 177 -19.80 5.34 14.49
CA GLN A 177 -19.61 5.82 15.86
C GLN A 177 -19.12 4.70 16.79
N LYS A 178 -19.72 3.53 16.73
CA LYS A 178 -19.26 2.33 17.50
C LYS A 178 -17.84 1.96 17.14
N ALA A 179 -17.46 1.99 15.87
CA ALA A 179 -16.10 1.67 15.43
C ALA A 179 -15.08 2.68 15.97
N LEU A 180 -15.40 3.98 15.91
CA LEU A 180 -14.53 5.04 16.42
C LEU A 180 -14.40 5.00 17.95
N GLN A 181 -15.50 4.72 18.69
CA GLN A 181 -15.46 4.55 20.13
C GLN A 181 -14.65 3.33 20.58
N SER A 182 -14.62 2.28 19.75
CA SER A 182 -13.85 1.04 20.02
C SER A 182 -12.50 1.03 19.31
N MET A 183 -12.01 2.18 18.85
CA MET A 183 -10.72 2.31 18.17
C MET A 183 -9.60 1.80 19.11
N PRO A 184 -8.62 1.04 18.57
CA PRO A 184 -7.46 0.62 19.35
C PRO A 184 -6.72 1.81 19.98
N ILE A 185 -6.42 1.72 21.27
CA ILE A 185 -5.76 2.79 22.06
C ILE A 185 -4.45 3.24 21.41
N ALA A 186 -3.69 2.33 20.81
CA ALA A 186 -2.45 2.64 20.10
C ALA A 186 -2.61 3.68 18.98
N LEU A 187 -3.80 3.79 18.38
CA LEU A 187 -4.07 4.78 17.34
C LEU A 187 -4.44 6.16 17.92
N SER A 188 -4.95 6.21 19.14
CA SER A 188 -5.35 7.48 19.78
C SER A 188 -4.17 8.34 20.22
N GLU A 189 -2.96 7.78 20.23
CA GLU A 189 -1.72 8.52 20.54
C GLU A 189 -1.23 9.38 19.37
N TYR A 190 -1.75 9.15 18.16
CA TYR A 190 -1.34 9.90 16.98
C TYR A 190 -2.21 11.12 16.72
N PRO A 191 -1.65 12.17 16.06
CA PRO A 191 -2.47 13.21 15.46
C PRO A 191 -3.49 12.59 14.52
N MET A 192 -4.77 12.89 14.74
CA MET A 192 -5.87 12.32 13.97
C MET A 192 -6.61 13.37 13.17
N TYR A 193 -6.84 13.07 11.91
CA TYR A 193 -7.61 13.88 10.97
C TYR A 193 -8.79 13.07 10.44
N SER A 194 -9.86 13.73 10.03
CA SER A 194 -11.00 13.06 9.41
C SER A 194 -11.41 13.72 8.11
N ILE A 195 -11.67 12.89 7.11
CA ILE A 195 -12.20 13.32 5.82
C ILE A 195 -13.66 12.89 5.76
N PRO A 196 -14.60 13.82 5.53
CA PRO A 196 -16.01 13.49 5.40
C PRO A 196 -16.29 12.58 4.21
N LEU A 197 -17.30 11.71 4.36
CA LEU A 197 -17.88 10.99 3.23
C LEU A 197 -18.45 12.00 2.24
N ARG A 198 -18.07 11.88 0.97
CA ARG A 198 -18.52 12.78 -0.08
C ARG A 198 -19.49 12.06 -1.01
N SER A 199 -20.48 12.80 -1.50
CA SER A 199 -21.49 12.35 -2.46
C SER A 199 -21.00 12.37 -3.92
N TYR A 200 -19.74 12.77 -4.16
CA TYR A 200 -19.14 12.89 -5.49
C TYR A 200 -17.78 12.20 -5.56
N ASN A 201 -17.40 11.80 -6.77
CA ASN A 201 -16.11 11.17 -7.02
C ASN A 201 -14.97 12.19 -7.07
N LEU A 202 -13.81 11.83 -6.52
CA LEU A 202 -12.59 12.63 -6.54
C LEU A 202 -11.76 12.37 -7.82
N SER A 203 -12.43 12.22 -8.96
CA SER A 203 -11.81 11.85 -10.23
C SER A 203 -11.18 13.01 -11.02
N ASN A 204 -11.34 14.24 -10.55
CA ASN A 204 -10.81 15.42 -11.22
C ASN A 204 -10.33 16.48 -10.21
N ILE A 205 -9.47 17.39 -10.68
CA ILE A 205 -8.86 18.44 -9.85
C ILE A 205 -9.91 19.36 -9.22
N ALA A 206 -11.01 19.64 -9.94
CA ALA A 206 -12.09 20.50 -9.42
C ALA A 206 -12.74 19.86 -8.18
N ASN A 207 -13.04 18.57 -8.21
CA ASN A 207 -13.60 17.84 -7.08
C ASN A 207 -12.61 17.71 -5.91
N ILE A 208 -11.32 17.51 -6.19
CA ILE A 208 -10.27 17.51 -5.16
C ILE A 208 -10.18 18.88 -4.49
N ARG A 209 -10.19 19.94 -5.28
CA ARG A 209 -10.18 21.33 -4.76
C ARG A 209 -11.43 21.63 -3.94
N ARG A 210 -12.59 21.18 -4.41
CA ARG A 210 -13.87 21.30 -3.66
C ARG A 210 -13.81 20.58 -2.32
N MET A 211 -13.16 19.41 -2.25
CA MET A 211 -12.96 18.68 -1.00
C MET A 211 -12.19 19.49 0.04
N LEU A 212 -11.20 20.27 -0.39
CA LEU A 212 -10.35 21.06 0.50
C LEU A 212 -11.03 22.35 1.03
N TYR A 213 -11.91 22.95 0.25
CA TYR A 213 -12.45 24.28 0.54
C TYR A 213 -13.94 24.33 0.88
N SER A 214 -14.67 23.23 0.75
CA SER A 214 -16.10 23.21 0.97
C SER A 214 -16.57 21.98 1.74
N ASP A 215 -17.16 22.20 2.91
CA ASP A 215 -17.91 21.17 3.63
C ASP A 215 -19.37 21.05 3.14
N SER A 216 -19.81 21.95 2.25
CA SER A 216 -21.16 21.92 1.72
C SER A 216 -21.37 20.72 0.81
N ILE A 217 -22.24 19.81 1.21
CA ILE A 217 -22.81 18.78 0.35
C ILE A 217 -23.81 19.47 -0.54
N THR A 218 -23.44 19.74 -1.79
CA THR A 218 -24.43 20.17 -2.77
C THR A 218 -25.15 18.92 -3.28
N ASN A 219 -26.46 18.88 -3.10
CA ASN A 219 -27.35 17.80 -3.54
C ASN A 219 -27.56 17.79 -5.08
N GLU A 220 -26.50 17.96 -5.86
CA GLU A 220 -26.62 18.04 -7.32
C GLU A 220 -26.35 16.71 -8.04
N ILE A 221 -26.37 15.59 -7.36
CA ILE A 221 -26.29 14.31 -8.05
C ILE A 221 -27.71 13.80 -8.27
N SER A 222 -28.20 13.97 -9.50
CA SER A 222 -29.33 13.20 -9.99
C SER A 222 -28.92 11.72 -10.01
N TYR A 223 -29.29 11.00 -8.96
CA TYR A 223 -29.13 9.57 -8.90
C TYR A 223 -30.18 8.92 -9.82
N GLN A 224 -29.74 8.31 -10.89
CA GLN A 224 -30.57 7.39 -11.67
C GLN A 224 -30.39 6.00 -11.06
N PRO A 225 -31.42 5.42 -10.44
CA PRO A 225 -31.34 4.06 -9.91
C PRO A 225 -31.05 3.08 -11.06
N ILE A 226 -30.14 2.14 -10.81
CA ILE A 226 -29.90 1.02 -11.73
C ILE A 226 -31.15 0.14 -11.67
N THR A 227 -32.02 0.27 -12.67
CA THR A 227 -33.34 -0.41 -12.70
C THR A 227 -33.25 -1.84 -13.21
N ASP A 228 -32.16 -2.22 -13.90
CA ASP A 228 -31.99 -3.53 -14.54
C ASP A 228 -30.95 -4.43 -13.86
N SER A 229 -30.59 -4.16 -12.60
CA SER A 229 -29.70 -5.07 -11.87
C SER A 229 -30.48 -6.26 -11.34
N LYS A 230 -29.99 -7.47 -11.61
CA LYS A 230 -30.48 -8.70 -10.99
C LYS A 230 -30.22 -8.67 -9.47
N SER A 231 -31.13 -9.28 -8.71
CA SER A 231 -30.96 -9.39 -7.26
C SER A 231 -29.83 -10.35 -6.90
N ILE A 232 -29.35 -10.26 -5.66
CA ILE A 232 -28.33 -11.20 -5.16
C ILE A 232 -28.86 -12.63 -5.11
N ASP A 233 -30.16 -12.80 -4.88
CA ASP A 233 -30.81 -14.12 -4.88
C ASP A 233 -30.84 -14.72 -6.28
N GLU A 234 -31.06 -13.92 -7.32
CA GLU A 234 -30.94 -14.36 -8.70
C GLU A 234 -29.52 -14.75 -9.05
N LEU A 235 -28.50 -13.99 -8.59
CA LEU A 235 -27.10 -14.35 -8.77
C LEU A 235 -26.78 -15.69 -8.09
N VAL A 236 -27.21 -15.88 -6.85
CA VAL A 236 -27.00 -17.13 -6.11
C VAL A 236 -27.67 -18.31 -6.84
N ASN A 237 -28.91 -18.13 -7.32
CA ASN A 237 -29.61 -19.15 -8.09
C ASN A 237 -28.90 -19.45 -9.39
N ASP A 238 -28.44 -18.44 -10.13
CA ASP A 238 -27.71 -18.66 -11.40
C ASP A 238 -26.40 -19.46 -11.16
N LEU A 239 -25.68 -19.15 -10.08
CA LEU A 239 -24.45 -19.86 -9.69
C LEU A 239 -24.74 -21.30 -9.27
N TYR A 240 -25.81 -21.52 -8.50
CA TYR A 240 -26.19 -22.83 -8.01
C TYR A 240 -26.69 -23.75 -9.16
N THR A 241 -27.52 -23.23 -10.06
CA THR A 241 -28.08 -23.96 -11.19
C THR A 241 -27.07 -24.20 -12.31
N SER A 242 -26.08 -23.32 -12.48
CA SER A 242 -25.03 -23.48 -13.49
C SER A 242 -24.00 -24.57 -13.16
N GLY A 243 -24.04 -25.16 -11.96
CA GLY A 243 -23.11 -26.21 -11.50
C GLY A 243 -21.66 -25.75 -11.39
N LYS A 244 -21.40 -24.44 -11.46
CA LYS A 244 -20.04 -23.89 -11.30
C LYS A 244 -19.59 -23.98 -9.85
N ARG A 245 -18.37 -24.50 -9.65
CA ARG A 245 -17.80 -24.74 -8.32
C ARG A 245 -16.79 -23.70 -7.88
N VAL A 246 -16.41 -22.78 -8.76
CA VAL A 246 -15.41 -21.74 -8.50
C VAL A 246 -16.00 -20.40 -8.88
N VAL A 247 -16.05 -19.49 -7.92
CA VAL A 247 -16.48 -18.10 -8.10
C VAL A 247 -15.32 -17.21 -7.71
N PHE A 248 -14.94 -16.30 -8.60
CA PHE A 248 -13.95 -15.25 -8.32
C PHE A 248 -14.69 -13.96 -7.98
N THR A 249 -14.31 -13.32 -6.88
CA THR A 249 -14.78 -12.00 -6.42
C THR A 249 -13.67 -11.00 -6.40
#